data_df8412d638e6851f40da6f587f25b6de
#
_entry.id   df8412d638e6851f40da6f587f25b6de
#
_cell.length_a   1.000
_cell.length_b   1.000
_cell.length_c   1.000
_cell.angle_alpha   90.00
_cell.angle_beta   90.00
_cell.angle_gamma   90.00
#
_symmetry.space_group_name_H-M   'P 1'
#
loop_
_entity.id
_entity.type
_entity.pdbx_description
1 polymer ?
#
loop_
_entity_poly.entity_id
_entity_poly.type
_entity_poly.pdbx_seq_one_letter_code
_entity_poly.pdbx_strand_id
1 'polypeptide(L)'
;MRAVMALSGGMDSTGLLLKLLAEGYKVSCISYDYGQKHKIELERAEANIAYLRKNGYDVEHHQGDLSSVMSMFHSALTSEDFDIPEGHYEEAQMKDTVVPNRNAIFASILYGYALSVANREDSDVVIALGVHSGDHAIYPDCRPEFYSAIGDAFAIGNWDSERVSFSLPYINGDKEVILRESLVACRTLGLDFDTVFANTNTSYNPDEKGRSSGTSGADVERILAFHAIGRADPVEYIEPWNMVLTGALKAQLRFQVMKENATERPFTGEFDKHFEDGKYNCADCGRTLFESNSKFDSGCGWPSFSDESSDAQILQVEDLSHGMRRIEVRCSECDSHLGHLFHESSGPRYCINSICLEFEEGKE
;
A
#
# COMPACT_ATOMS: atom_id res chain seq x y z
N MET A 1 -24.42 -21.11 3.98
CA MET A 1 -24.04 -19.90 4.74
C MET A 1 -24.18 -18.69 3.81
N ARG A 2 -24.50 -17.52 4.37
CA ARG A 2 -24.70 -16.27 3.63
C ARG A 2 -23.62 -15.27 4.00
N ALA A 3 -23.04 -14.61 3.01
CA ALA A 3 -22.08 -13.54 3.24
C ALA A 3 -22.50 -12.27 2.48
N VAL A 4 -22.25 -11.12 3.10
CA VAL A 4 -22.36 -9.78 2.51
C VAL A 4 -20.99 -9.16 2.55
N MET A 5 -20.56 -8.50 1.48
CA MET A 5 -19.24 -7.87 1.43
C MET A 5 -19.24 -6.59 0.60
N ALA A 6 -18.29 -5.70 0.89
CA ALA A 6 -17.91 -4.63 0.00
C ALA A 6 -17.02 -5.18 -1.12
N LEU A 7 -17.34 -4.87 -2.39
CA LEU A 7 -16.54 -5.20 -3.57
C LEU A 7 -16.08 -3.91 -4.23
N SER A 8 -14.84 -3.51 -3.97
CA SER A 8 -14.28 -2.28 -4.55
C SER A 8 -13.84 -2.44 -6.01
N GLY A 9 -13.58 -3.66 -6.46
CA GLY A 9 -12.91 -3.94 -7.75
C GLY A 9 -11.39 -3.97 -7.64
N GLY A 10 -10.87 -3.77 -6.43
CA GLY A 10 -9.45 -3.96 -6.09
C GLY A 10 -9.09 -5.43 -5.87
N MET A 11 -7.80 -5.68 -5.76
CA MET A 11 -7.24 -7.01 -5.57
C MET A 11 -7.75 -7.70 -4.30
N ASP A 12 -7.79 -6.99 -3.17
CA ASP A 12 -8.06 -7.56 -1.84
C ASP A 12 -9.53 -7.99 -1.71
N SER A 13 -10.46 -7.13 -2.13
CA SER A 13 -11.89 -7.45 -2.12
C SER A 13 -12.24 -8.57 -3.13
N THR A 14 -11.52 -8.64 -4.25
CA THR A 14 -11.66 -9.73 -5.23
C THR A 14 -11.14 -11.05 -4.66
N GLY A 15 -9.98 -11.04 -3.99
CA GLY A 15 -9.45 -12.21 -3.29
C GLY A 15 -10.40 -12.74 -2.22
N LEU A 16 -11.00 -11.83 -1.45
CA LEU A 16 -12.01 -12.20 -0.44
C LEU A 16 -13.25 -12.84 -1.08
N LEU A 17 -13.74 -12.28 -2.20
CA LEU A 17 -14.88 -12.86 -2.91
C LEU A 17 -14.59 -14.29 -3.36
N LEU A 18 -13.42 -14.55 -3.94
CA LEU A 18 -12.99 -15.88 -4.36
C LEU A 18 -12.93 -16.86 -3.17
N LYS A 19 -12.38 -16.42 -2.03
CA LYS A 19 -12.32 -17.21 -0.80
C LYS A 19 -13.72 -17.62 -0.33
N LEU A 20 -14.63 -16.67 -0.21
CA LEU A 20 -16.00 -16.93 0.24
C LEU A 20 -16.74 -17.91 -0.70
N LEU A 21 -16.57 -17.75 -2.01
CA LEU A 21 -17.15 -18.67 -2.98
C LEU A 21 -16.55 -20.09 -2.86
N ALA A 22 -15.23 -20.20 -2.68
CA ALA A 22 -14.56 -21.49 -2.50
C ALA A 22 -14.95 -22.19 -1.20
N GLU A 23 -15.31 -21.43 -0.16
CA GLU A 23 -15.84 -21.91 1.11
C GLU A 23 -17.36 -22.23 1.05
N GLY A 24 -18.01 -22.00 -0.12
CA GLY A 24 -19.41 -22.35 -0.36
C GLY A 24 -20.43 -21.34 0.19
N TYR A 25 -20.02 -20.09 0.41
CA TYR A 25 -20.96 -19.02 0.76
C TYR A 25 -21.81 -18.61 -0.46
N LYS A 26 -23.07 -18.30 -0.21
CA LYS A 26 -23.88 -17.50 -1.12
C LYS A 26 -23.55 -16.03 -0.83
N VAL A 27 -22.97 -15.32 -1.81
CA VAL A 27 -22.40 -14.00 -1.59
C VAL A 27 -23.24 -12.90 -2.21
N SER A 28 -23.49 -11.82 -1.47
CA SER A 28 -23.98 -10.54 -1.96
C SER A 28 -22.88 -9.50 -1.84
N CYS A 29 -22.53 -8.87 -2.95
CA CYS A 29 -21.55 -7.81 -3.05
C CYS A 29 -22.20 -6.43 -3.14
N ILE A 30 -21.64 -5.43 -2.47
CA ILE A 30 -22.00 -4.03 -2.66
C ILE A 30 -20.77 -3.26 -3.11
N SER A 31 -20.84 -2.60 -4.26
CA SER A 31 -19.82 -1.63 -4.73
C SER A 31 -20.33 -0.22 -4.49
N TYR A 32 -19.44 0.70 -4.07
CA TYR A 32 -19.80 2.07 -3.76
C TYR A 32 -19.14 3.05 -4.73
N ASP A 33 -19.96 3.88 -5.40
CA ASP A 33 -19.50 5.12 -6.00
C ASP A 33 -19.56 6.19 -4.90
N TYR A 34 -18.38 6.61 -4.39
CA TYR A 34 -18.26 7.62 -3.36
C TYR A 34 -17.59 8.91 -3.88
N GLY A 35 -17.55 9.07 -5.21
CA GLY A 35 -16.91 10.20 -5.87
C GLY A 35 -15.40 10.04 -5.98
N GLN A 36 -14.89 8.79 -5.93
CA GLN A 36 -13.47 8.51 -6.17
C GLN A 36 -13.04 8.94 -7.56
N LYS A 37 -11.80 9.44 -7.68
CA LYS A 37 -11.21 9.87 -8.95
C LYS A 37 -11.21 8.76 -10.00
N HIS A 38 -11.04 7.51 -9.58
CA HIS A 38 -10.85 6.36 -10.46
C HIS A 38 -12.06 5.43 -10.45
N LYS A 39 -13.05 5.74 -11.28
CA LYS A 39 -14.26 4.92 -11.43
C LYS A 39 -14.04 3.58 -12.13
N ILE A 40 -12.84 3.37 -12.69
CA ILE A 40 -12.46 2.09 -13.31
C ILE A 40 -12.59 0.90 -12.35
N GLU A 41 -12.46 1.12 -11.05
CA GLU A 41 -12.67 0.09 -10.04
C GLU A 41 -14.07 -0.53 -10.14
N LEU A 42 -15.10 0.29 -10.34
CA LEU A 42 -16.49 -0.18 -10.49
C LEU A 42 -16.67 -1.03 -11.73
N GLU A 43 -16.07 -0.61 -12.85
CA GLU A 43 -16.09 -1.39 -14.11
C GLU A 43 -15.36 -2.74 -13.94
N ARG A 44 -14.25 -2.75 -13.21
CA ARG A 44 -13.50 -3.99 -12.89
C ARG A 44 -14.31 -4.93 -11.99
N ALA A 45 -15.00 -4.39 -10.98
CA ALA A 45 -15.91 -5.17 -10.14
C ALA A 45 -17.00 -5.83 -10.99
N GLU A 46 -17.66 -5.08 -11.90
CA GLU A 46 -18.67 -5.60 -12.80
C GLU A 46 -18.12 -6.69 -13.75
N ALA A 47 -16.93 -6.47 -14.31
CA ALA A 47 -16.28 -7.44 -15.19
C ALA A 47 -16.03 -8.77 -14.47
N ASN A 48 -15.54 -8.73 -13.22
CA ASN A 48 -15.35 -9.93 -12.40
C ASN A 48 -16.68 -10.61 -12.04
N ILE A 49 -17.71 -9.85 -11.68
CA ILE A 49 -19.05 -10.42 -11.43
C ILE A 49 -19.60 -11.11 -12.70
N ALA A 50 -19.46 -10.47 -13.86
CA ALA A 50 -19.87 -11.06 -15.12
C ALA A 50 -19.10 -12.36 -15.46
N TYR A 51 -17.78 -12.36 -15.22
CA TYR A 51 -16.93 -13.54 -15.38
C TYR A 51 -17.35 -14.69 -14.44
N LEU A 52 -17.59 -14.40 -13.16
CA LEU A 52 -18.06 -15.40 -12.18
C LEU A 52 -19.41 -15.99 -12.58
N ARG A 53 -20.38 -15.15 -12.93
CA ARG A 53 -21.71 -15.61 -13.40
C ARG A 53 -21.64 -16.48 -14.65
N LYS A 54 -20.76 -16.13 -15.59
CA LYS A 54 -20.51 -16.94 -16.80
C LYS A 54 -19.96 -18.32 -16.46
N ASN A 55 -19.21 -18.45 -15.36
CA ASN A 55 -18.66 -19.71 -14.87
C ASN A 55 -19.58 -20.44 -13.87
N GLY A 56 -20.85 -20.00 -13.73
CA GLY A 56 -21.87 -20.69 -12.94
C GLY A 56 -21.97 -20.27 -11.48
N TYR A 57 -21.28 -19.21 -11.07
CA TYR A 57 -21.36 -18.67 -9.71
C TYR A 57 -22.42 -17.57 -9.64
N ASP A 58 -23.49 -17.84 -8.87
CA ASP A 58 -24.56 -16.87 -8.64
C ASP A 58 -24.16 -15.88 -7.54
N VAL A 59 -23.58 -14.74 -7.97
CA VAL A 59 -23.18 -13.64 -7.06
C VAL A 59 -24.16 -12.49 -7.25
N GLU A 60 -24.83 -12.13 -6.17
CA GLU A 60 -25.66 -10.92 -6.13
C GLU A 60 -24.77 -9.68 -6.05
N HIS A 61 -25.03 -8.67 -6.88
CA HIS A 61 -24.23 -7.46 -6.90
C HIS A 61 -25.10 -6.21 -6.95
N HIS A 62 -24.87 -5.31 -6.02
CA HIS A 62 -25.53 -4.01 -5.91
C HIS A 62 -24.49 -2.89 -6.05
N GLN A 63 -24.93 -1.75 -6.61
CA GLN A 63 -24.14 -0.52 -6.62
C GLN A 63 -24.87 0.54 -5.80
N GLY A 64 -24.13 1.20 -4.91
CA GLY A 64 -24.61 2.31 -4.09
C GLY A 64 -23.90 3.61 -4.49
N ASP A 65 -24.68 4.63 -4.85
CA ASP A 65 -24.16 5.97 -5.10
C ASP A 65 -24.15 6.78 -3.81
N LEU A 66 -22.95 7.08 -3.31
CA LEU A 66 -22.70 7.90 -2.13
C LEU A 66 -21.99 9.21 -2.49
N SER A 67 -21.81 9.50 -3.78
CA SER A 67 -20.98 10.62 -4.27
C SER A 67 -21.43 11.97 -3.70
N SER A 68 -22.74 12.23 -3.63
CA SER A 68 -23.28 13.49 -3.10
C SER A 68 -23.02 13.69 -1.59
N VAL A 69 -22.97 12.62 -0.81
CA VAL A 69 -22.68 12.69 0.63
C VAL A 69 -21.18 12.79 0.87
N MET A 70 -20.42 11.96 0.15
CA MET A 70 -18.96 11.87 0.33
C MET A 70 -18.21 13.08 -0.27
N SER A 71 -18.83 13.85 -1.16
CA SER A 71 -18.25 15.13 -1.66
C SER A 71 -18.05 16.19 -0.57
N MET A 72 -18.63 16.01 0.62
CA MET A 72 -18.36 16.85 1.78
C MET A 72 -17.03 16.54 2.48
N PHE A 73 -16.38 15.45 2.12
CA PHE A 73 -15.14 14.99 2.76
C PHE A 73 -13.94 15.26 1.86
N HIS A 74 -12.86 15.79 2.42
CA HIS A 74 -11.65 16.14 1.68
C HIS A 74 -10.61 15.04 1.79
N SER A 75 -10.13 14.54 0.63
CA SER A 75 -9.06 13.54 0.52
C SER A 75 -8.42 13.62 -0.87
N ALA A 76 -7.18 13.23 -0.99
CA ALA A 76 -6.50 13.10 -2.28
C ALA A 76 -7.19 12.09 -3.23
N LEU A 77 -7.99 11.18 -2.70
CA LEU A 77 -8.76 10.21 -3.52
C LEU A 77 -10.05 10.78 -4.08
N THR A 78 -10.61 11.87 -3.54
CA THR A 78 -11.93 12.41 -3.91
C THR A 78 -11.89 13.87 -4.38
N SER A 79 -10.81 14.62 -4.11
CA SER A 79 -10.69 16.02 -4.51
C SER A 79 -9.67 16.16 -5.65
N GLU A 80 -10.02 16.92 -6.70
CA GLU A 80 -9.12 17.26 -7.80
C GLU A 80 -8.00 18.23 -7.39
N ASP A 81 -8.14 18.91 -6.26
CA ASP A 81 -7.19 19.91 -5.76
C ASP A 81 -5.92 19.30 -5.15
N PHE A 82 -5.86 18.00 -4.97
CA PHE A 82 -4.73 17.29 -4.35
C PHE A 82 -4.17 16.22 -5.28
N ASP A 83 -2.86 16.18 -5.42
CA ASP A 83 -2.17 15.09 -6.10
C ASP A 83 -2.17 13.83 -5.21
N ILE A 84 -2.16 12.67 -5.87
CA ILE A 84 -2.04 11.39 -5.17
C ILE A 84 -0.58 11.18 -4.82
N PRO A 85 -0.22 10.94 -3.55
CA PRO A 85 1.15 10.72 -3.15
C PRO A 85 1.73 9.44 -3.75
N GLU A 86 3.02 9.48 -4.10
CA GLU A 86 3.80 8.35 -4.61
C GLU A 86 4.77 7.85 -3.53
N GLY A 87 5.27 6.62 -3.66
CA GLY A 87 6.26 6.01 -2.77
C GLY A 87 5.73 4.79 -2.03
N HIS A 88 6.41 4.42 -0.93
CA HIS A 88 6.01 3.27 -0.14
C HIS A 88 4.72 3.54 0.64
N TYR A 89 3.85 2.52 0.76
CA TYR A 89 2.51 2.66 1.33
C TYR A 89 2.47 3.18 2.78
N GLU A 90 3.47 2.88 3.58
CA GLU A 90 3.54 3.29 5.00
C GLU A 90 4.14 4.69 5.23
N GLU A 91 4.48 5.42 4.19
CA GLU A 91 5.02 6.77 4.30
C GLU A 91 3.95 7.78 4.75
N ALA A 92 4.39 8.80 5.50
CA ALA A 92 3.49 9.73 6.19
C ALA A 92 2.55 10.49 5.24
N GLN A 93 3.00 10.82 4.01
CA GLN A 93 2.20 11.50 2.99
C GLN A 93 0.99 10.67 2.52
N MET A 94 1.02 9.34 2.71
CA MET A 94 -0.12 8.48 2.36
C MET A 94 -1.37 8.79 3.20
N LYS A 95 -1.25 9.53 4.31
CA LYS A 95 -2.40 9.98 5.10
C LYS A 95 -3.35 10.89 4.31
N ASP A 96 -2.86 11.57 3.28
CA ASP A 96 -3.68 12.42 2.43
C ASP A 96 -4.69 11.61 1.58
N THR A 97 -4.48 10.30 1.45
CA THR A 97 -5.43 9.37 0.79
C THR A 97 -6.59 8.96 1.71
N VAL A 98 -6.53 9.27 3.00
CA VAL A 98 -7.60 8.90 3.93
C VAL A 98 -8.87 9.71 3.65
N VAL A 99 -9.95 9.03 3.31
CA VAL A 99 -11.29 9.63 3.25
C VAL A 99 -11.91 9.48 4.64
N PRO A 100 -12.16 10.60 5.36
CA PRO A 100 -12.61 10.54 6.75
C PRO A 100 -13.85 9.66 6.94
N ASN A 101 -13.77 8.72 7.88
CA ASN A 101 -14.89 7.85 8.30
C ASN A 101 -15.49 6.94 7.18
N ARG A 102 -14.80 6.79 6.04
CA ARG A 102 -15.30 6.02 4.89
C ARG A 102 -15.66 4.58 5.26
N ASN A 103 -14.76 3.87 5.94
CA ASN A 103 -14.98 2.47 6.28
C ASN A 103 -16.11 2.28 7.30
N ALA A 104 -16.34 3.24 8.21
CA ALA A 104 -17.51 3.21 9.11
C ALA A 104 -18.83 3.37 8.35
N ILE A 105 -18.88 4.28 7.37
CA ILE A 105 -20.06 4.49 6.51
C ILE A 105 -20.36 3.22 5.73
N PHE A 106 -19.36 2.63 5.09
CA PHE A 106 -19.52 1.38 4.34
C PHE A 106 -19.95 0.24 5.24
N ALA A 107 -19.32 0.07 6.40
CA ALA A 107 -19.70 -0.94 7.40
C ALA A 107 -21.15 -0.77 7.88
N SER A 108 -21.62 0.48 8.07
CA SER A 108 -23.00 0.77 8.47
C SER A 108 -24.02 0.34 7.42
N ILE A 109 -23.74 0.61 6.14
CA ILE A 109 -24.61 0.19 5.03
C ILE A 109 -24.63 -1.33 4.89
N LEU A 110 -23.44 -1.96 4.96
CA LEU A 110 -23.31 -3.43 4.90
C LEU A 110 -24.06 -4.08 6.04
N TYR A 111 -23.98 -3.52 7.27
CA TYR A 111 -24.67 -4.08 8.43
C TYR A 111 -26.19 -4.01 8.27
N GLY A 112 -26.71 -2.84 7.88
CA GLY A 112 -28.16 -2.69 7.64
C GLY A 112 -28.67 -3.62 6.55
N TYR A 113 -27.90 -3.80 5.47
CA TYR A 113 -28.24 -4.75 4.41
C TYR A 113 -28.17 -6.21 4.90
N ALA A 114 -27.10 -6.59 5.60
CA ALA A 114 -26.91 -7.93 6.14
C ALA A 114 -28.04 -8.31 7.12
N LEU A 115 -28.42 -7.41 8.02
CA LEU A 115 -29.52 -7.61 8.96
C LEU A 115 -30.87 -7.77 8.23
N SER A 116 -31.09 -6.98 7.17
CA SER A 116 -32.29 -7.10 6.33
C SER A 116 -32.34 -8.45 5.60
N VAL A 117 -31.19 -8.96 5.13
CA VAL A 117 -31.08 -10.30 4.53
C VAL A 117 -31.32 -11.37 5.57
N ALA A 118 -30.69 -11.27 6.75
CA ALA A 118 -30.85 -12.23 7.84
C ALA A 118 -32.31 -12.41 8.25
N ASN A 119 -33.02 -11.30 8.42
CA ASN A 119 -34.45 -11.31 8.79
C ASN A 119 -35.34 -11.81 7.67
N ARG A 120 -35.05 -11.50 6.41
CA ARG A 120 -35.83 -11.96 5.24
C ARG A 120 -35.67 -13.46 5.00
N GLU A 121 -34.45 -13.98 5.15
CA GLU A 121 -34.11 -15.37 4.84
C GLU A 121 -34.12 -16.28 6.09
N ASP A 122 -34.42 -15.73 7.27
CA ASP A 122 -34.36 -16.41 8.57
C ASP A 122 -33.07 -17.20 8.78
N SER A 123 -31.93 -16.53 8.52
CA SER A 123 -30.60 -17.15 8.54
C SER A 123 -29.54 -16.18 9.03
N ASP A 124 -28.46 -16.71 9.60
CA ASP A 124 -27.30 -15.91 9.97
C ASP A 124 -26.54 -15.41 8.75
N VAL A 125 -26.01 -14.20 8.83
CA VAL A 125 -25.25 -13.53 7.78
C VAL A 125 -23.91 -13.06 8.30
N VAL A 126 -22.86 -13.31 7.54
CA VAL A 126 -21.51 -12.82 7.80
C VAL A 126 -21.23 -11.60 6.95
N ILE A 127 -20.76 -10.51 7.55
CA ILE A 127 -20.18 -9.38 6.84
C ILE A 127 -18.69 -9.65 6.71
N ALA A 128 -18.21 -9.87 5.49
CA ALA A 128 -16.80 -10.11 5.22
C ALA A 128 -16.14 -8.87 4.63
N LEU A 129 -14.96 -8.50 5.16
CA LEU A 129 -14.18 -7.36 4.72
C LEU A 129 -12.73 -7.77 4.43
N GLY A 130 -12.18 -7.26 3.33
CA GLY A 130 -10.84 -7.57 2.85
C GLY A 130 -9.75 -6.67 3.44
N VAL A 131 -9.94 -6.13 4.63
CA VAL A 131 -8.92 -5.33 5.33
C VAL A 131 -7.75 -6.21 5.76
N HIS A 132 -6.54 -5.68 5.66
CA HIS A 132 -5.30 -6.41 5.95
C HIS A 132 -4.30 -5.57 6.76
N SER A 133 -3.22 -6.20 7.24
CA SER A 133 -2.25 -5.55 8.14
C SER A 133 -1.51 -4.38 7.50
N GLY A 134 -1.26 -4.40 6.19
CA GLY A 134 -0.61 -3.31 5.47
C GLY A 134 -1.37 -1.97 5.57
N ASP A 135 -2.69 -2.02 5.72
CA ASP A 135 -3.52 -0.82 5.87
C ASP A 135 -3.40 -0.15 7.25
N HIS A 136 -2.97 -0.88 8.29
CA HIS A 136 -3.09 -0.46 9.70
C HIS A 136 -2.26 0.79 10.05
N ALA A 137 -1.14 1.02 9.35
CA ALA A 137 -0.27 2.17 9.59
C ALA A 137 -0.95 3.48 9.19
N ILE A 138 -1.66 3.48 8.05
CA ILE A 138 -2.24 4.66 7.42
C ILE A 138 -3.72 4.83 7.72
N TYR A 139 -4.47 3.73 7.76
CA TYR A 139 -5.94 3.74 7.95
C TYR A 139 -6.32 3.21 9.33
N PRO A 140 -6.57 4.09 10.33
CA PRO A 140 -7.00 3.67 11.67
C PRO A 140 -8.29 2.84 11.66
N ASP A 141 -9.16 3.09 10.69
CA ASP A 141 -10.43 2.38 10.47
C ASP A 141 -10.29 1.04 9.71
N CYS A 142 -9.04 0.56 9.53
CA CYS A 142 -8.72 -0.81 9.11
C CYS A 142 -8.22 -1.69 10.25
N ARG A 143 -8.06 -1.17 11.47
CA ARG A 143 -7.50 -1.88 12.62
C ARG A 143 -8.50 -2.80 13.31
N PRO A 144 -8.04 -3.89 13.96
CA PRO A 144 -8.93 -4.83 14.69
C PRO A 144 -9.81 -4.15 15.72
N GLU A 145 -9.27 -3.19 16.46
CA GLU A 145 -9.98 -2.47 17.55
C GLU A 145 -11.16 -1.66 16.98
N PHE A 146 -11.00 -1.10 15.78
CA PHE A 146 -12.09 -0.37 15.13
C PHE A 146 -13.26 -1.29 14.81
N TYR A 147 -13.01 -2.48 14.22
CA TYR A 147 -14.09 -3.42 13.88
C TYR A 147 -14.71 -4.07 15.08
N SER A 148 -13.98 -4.27 16.17
CA SER A 148 -14.55 -4.68 17.44
C SER A 148 -15.51 -3.62 17.98
N ALA A 149 -15.09 -2.36 18.04
CA ALA A 149 -15.89 -1.27 18.58
C ALA A 149 -17.15 -0.98 17.74
N ILE A 150 -17.04 -0.97 16.40
CA ILE A 150 -18.19 -0.71 15.53
C ILE A 150 -19.18 -1.88 15.56
N GLY A 151 -18.69 -3.12 15.68
CA GLY A 151 -19.51 -4.31 15.85
C GLY A 151 -20.32 -4.26 17.13
N ASP A 152 -19.70 -3.90 18.24
CA ASP A 152 -20.38 -3.71 19.53
C ASP A 152 -21.44 -2.59 19.44
N ALA A 153 -21.14 -1.48 18.78
CA ALA A 153 -22.09 -0.39 18.58
C ALA A 153 -23.31 -0.84 17.77
N PHE A 154 -23.12 -1.63 16.72
CA PHE A 154 -24.22 -2.17 15.93
C PHE A 154 -25.05 -3.19 16.71
N ALA A 155 -24.38 -4.04 17.51
CA ALA A 155 -25.06 -5.00 18.37
C ALA A 155 -25.98 -4.33 19.40
N ILE A 156 -25.55 -3.22 19.99
CA ILE A 156 -26.34 -2.44 20.94
C ILE A 156 -27.48 -1.67 20.25
N GLY A 157 -27.24 -1.20 19.02
CA GLY A 157 -28.12 -0.29 18.29
C GLY A 157 -29.24 -0.96 17.47
N ASN A 158 -29.27 -2.31 17.36
CA ASN A 158 -30.20 -3.00 16.49
C ASN A 158 -30.85 -4.22 17.18
N TRP A 159 -32.11 -4.47 16.83
CA TRP A 159 -32.77 -5.74 17.15
C TRP A 159 -32.22 -6.87 16.27
N ASP A 160 -32.26 -8.10 16.74
CA ASP A 160 -31.80 -9.31 16.02
C ASP A 160 -30.33 -9.27 15.60
N SER A 161 -29.53 -8.46 16.29
CA SER A 161 -28.12 -8.20 15.97
C SER A 161 -27.26 -9.48 16.08
N GLU A 162 -27.67 -10.46 16.84
CA GLU A 162 -26.99 -11.77 17.01
C GLU A 162 -26.93 -12.57 15.69
N ARG A 163 -27.78 -12.23 14.72
CA ARG A 163 -27.80 -12.86 13.39
C ARG A 163 -26.71 -12.36 12.45
N VAL A 164 -26.02 -11.28 12.79
CA VAL A 164 -25.00 -10.66 11.94
C VAL A 164 -23.66 -10.62 12.66
N SER A 165 -22.64 -11.12 12.00
CA SER A 165 -21.27 -11.10 12.54
C SER A 165 -20.27 -10.58 11.50
N PHE A 166 -19.14 -10.02 11.97
CA PHE A 166 -18.02 -9.64 11.11
C PHE A 166 -17.03 -10.79 10.94
N SER A 167 -16.49 -10.93 9.73
CA SER A 167 -15.37 -11.80 9.39
C SER A 167 -14.29 -10.98 8.68
N LEU A 168 -13.09 -10.97 9.24
CA LEU A 168 -11.94 -10.20 8.76
C LEU A 168 -10.77 -11.16 8.52
N PRO A 169 -10.86 -12.06 7.52
CA PRO A 169 -9.92 -13.17 7.39
C PRO A 169 -8.48 -12.73 7.15
N TYR A 170 -8.27 -11.52 6.66
CA TYR A 170 -6.94 -10.98 6.31
C TYR A 170 -6.41 -9.94 7.30
N ILE A 171 -7.10 -9.70 8.42
CA ILE A 171 -6.79 -8.62 9.36
C ILE A 171 -5.33 -8.65 9.87
N ASN A 172 -4.73 -9.83 9.97
CA ASN A 172 -3.33 -10.04 10.37
C ASN A 172 -2.46 -10.56 9.20
N GLY A 173 -2.99 -10.60 7.99
CA GLY A 173 -2.29 -10.99 6.77
C GLY A 173 -1.88 -9.78 5.94
N ASP A 174 -1.23 -10.04 4.83
CA ASP A 174 -0.83 -9.07 3.82
C ASP A 174 -1.37 -9.44 2.43
N LYS A 175 -1.03 -8.66 1.43
CA LYS A 175 -1.44 -8.92 0.04
C LYS A 175 -0.84 -10.21 -0.52
N GLU A 176 0.32 -10.67 -0.04
CA GLU A 176 0.88 -11.97 -0.44
C GLU A 176 -0.03 -13.12 0.02
N VAL A 177 -0.50 -13.08 1.26
CA VAL A 177 -1.45 -14.07 1.81
C VAL A 177 -2.73 -14.10 0.98
N ILE A 178 -3.28 -12.92 0.67
CA ILE A 178 -4.49 -12.80 -0.16
C ILE A 178 -4.29 -13.45 -1.53
N LEU A 179 -3.18 -13.19 -2.21
CA LEU A 179 -2.89 -13.78 -3.52
C LEU A 179 -2.66 -15.28 -3.46
N ARG A 180 -1.95 -15.79 -2.44
CA ARG A 180 -1.74 -17.23 -2.26
C ARG A 180 -3.05 -17.97 -2.03
N GLU A 181 -3.93 -17.44 -1.18
CA GLU A 181 -5.26 -18.01 -0.95
C GLU A 181 -6.13 -17.91 -2.22
N SER A 182 -6.04 -16.82 -2.96
CA SER A 182 -6.75 -16.65 -4.23
C SER A 182 -6.33 -17.65 -5.31
N LEU A 183 -5.04 -18.02 -5.38
CA LEU A 183 -4.57 -19.10 -6.26
C LEU A 183 -5.24 -20.44 -5.91
N VAL A 184 -5.38 -20.73 -4.61
CA VAL A 184 -6.06 -21.96 -4.15
C VAL A 184 -7.55 -21.88 -4.46
N ALA A 185 -8.19 -20.75 -4.18
CA ALA A 185 -9.61 -20.52 -4.44
C ALA A 185 -9.94 -20.65 -5.95
N CYS A 186 -9.15 -20.02 -6.83
CA CYS A 186 -9.34 -20.14 -8.28
C CYS A 186 -9.26 -21.61 -8.75
N ARG A 187 -8.29 -22.38 -8.25
CA ARG A 187 -8.19 -23.81 -8.57
C ARG A 187 -9.41 -24.59 -8.10
N THR A 188 -9.88 -24.32 -6.88
CA THR A 188 -11.08 -24.97 -6.30
C THR A 188 -12.33 -24.65 -7.12
N LEU A 189 -12.44 -23.42 -7.59
CA LEU A 189 -13.58 -22.93 -8.36
C LEU A 189 -13.47 -23.21 -9.86
N GLY A 190 -12.33 -23.72 -10.35
CA GLY A 190 -12.10 -23.93 -11.79
C GLY A 190 -12.01 -22.63 -12.59
N LEU A 191 -11.56 -21.54 -11.96
CA LEU A 191 -11.41 -20.21 -12.55
C LEU A 191 -9.95 -19.95 -12.97
N ASP A 192 -9.78 -19.14 -14.01
CA ASP A 192 -8.46 -18.66 -14.41
C ASP A 192 -8.04 -17.46 -13.56
N PHE A 193 -6.96 -17.63 -12.81
CA PHE A 193 -6.43 -16.62 -11.89
C PHE A 193 -6.05 -15.32 -12.60
N ASP A 194 -5.36 -15.41 -13.75
CA ASP A 194 -4.87 -14.24 -14.46
C ASP A 194 -6.04 -13.43 -15.04
N THR A 195 -7.07 -14.10 -15.54
CA THR A 195 -8.30 -13.44 -16.00
C THR A 195 -9.00 -12.67 -14.88
N VAL A 196 -9.11 -13.27 -13.68
CA VAL A 196 -9.75 -12.60 -12.53
C VAL A 196 -8.94 -11.39 -12.10
N PHE A 197 -7.62 -11.52 -11.95
CA PHE A 197 -6.79 -10.44 -11.43
C PHE A 197 -6.46 -9.36 -12.47
N ALA A 198 -6.52 -9.66 -13.78
CA ALA A 198 -6.51 -8.65 -14.84
C ALA A 198 -7.74 -7.72 -14.76
N ASN A 199 -8.87 -8.23 -14.25
CA ASN A 199 -10.09 -7.47 -13.97
C ASN A 199 -10.08 -6.83 -12.59
N THR A 200 -8.95 -6.37 -12.09
CA THR A 200 -8.87 -5.61 -10.83
C THR A 200 -8.12 -4.31 -11.05
N ASN A 201 -8.38 -3.31 -10.23
CA ASN A 201 -7.59 -2.09 -10.17
C ASN A 201 -7.21 -1.80 -8.71
N THR A 202 -5.95 -1.52 -8.48
CA THR A 202 -5.44 -1.12 -7.15
C THR A 202 -4.75 0.24 -7.23
N SER A 203 -4.39 0.69 -8.45
CA SER A 203 -3.73 1.97 -8.68
C SER A 203 -4.63 3.14 -8.29
N TYR A 204 -4.07 4.05 -7.52
CA TYR A 204 -4.72 5.32 -7.23
C TYR A 204 -4.51 6.38 -8.33
N ASN A 205 -3.62 6.10 -9.29
CA ASN A 205 -3.31 7.01 -10.40
C ASN A 205 -3.19 6.25 -11.74
N PRO A 206 -4.26 5.56 -12.20
CA PRO A 206 -4.26 4.95 -13.52
C PRO A 206 -4.33 6.01 -14.62
N ASP A 207 -3.79 5.70 -15.79
CA ASP A 207 -3.93 6.57 -16.97
C ASP A 207 -5.37 6.52 -17.54
N GLU A 208 -5.61 7.32 -18.59
CA GLU A 208 -6.92 7.38 -19.28
C GLU A 208 -7.37 6.03 -19.87
N LYS A 209 -6.47 5.08 -20.08
CA LYS A 209 -6.74 3.71 -20.54
C LYS A 209 -6.94 2.74 -19.38
N GLY A 210 -6.81 3.20 -18.16
CA GLY A 210 -6.91 2.39 -16.95
C GLY A 210 -5.68 1.54 -16.65
N ARG A 211 -4.52 1.87 -17.24
CA ARG A 211 -3.25 1.20 -16.92
C ARG A 211 -2.67 1.79 -15.62
N SER A 212 -2.15 0.93 -14.77
CA SER A 212 -1.55 1.33 -13.49
C SER A 212 -0.22 2.07 -13.71
N SER A 213 0.03 3.12 -12.91
CA SER A 213 1.30 3.86 -12.96
C SER A 213 2.49 3.00 -12.46
N GLY A 214 2.26 2.16 -11.49
CA GLY A 214 3.30 1.38 -10.80
C GLY A 214 4.03 2.15 -9.71
N THR A 215 3.63 3.40 -9.42
CA THR A 215 4.35 4.32 -8.51
C THR A 215 3.57 4.68 -7.26
N SER A 216 2.23 4.54 -7.26
CA SER A 216 1.44 4.78 -6.05
C SER A 216 1.76 3.73 -4.97
N GLY A 217 1.59 4.08 -3.69
CA GLY A 217 1.84 3.14 -2.59
C GLY A 217 1.06 1.83 -2.75
N ALA A 218 -0.19 1.91 -3.20
CA ALA A 218 -1.01 0.73 -3.47
C ALA A 218 -0.48 -0.12 -4.65
N ASP A 219 0.09 0.52 -5.70
CA ASP A 219 0.77 -0.18 -6.80
C ASP A 219 2.02 -0.91 -6.30
N VAL A 220 2.86 -0.22 -5.54
CA VAL A 220 4.12 -0.77 -4.99
C VAL A 220 3.82 -2.03 -4.17
N GLU A 221 2.85 -1.96 -3.25
CA GLU A 221 2.47 -3.09 -2.41
C GLU A 221 1.92 -4.26 -3.25
N ARG A 222 1.09 -3.98 -4.26
CA ARG A 222 0.57 -4.98 -5.18
C ARG A 222 1.67 -5.66 -6.00
N ILE A 223 2.59 -4.88 -6.59
CA ILE A 223 3.72 -5.38 -7.39
C ILE A 223 4.59 -6.31 -6.55
N LEU A 224 4.92 -5.90 -5.31
CA LEU A 224 5.72 -6.70 -4.38
C LEU A 224 5.01 -8.01 -4.00
N ALA A 225 3.69 -7.99 -3.79
CA ALA A 225 2.91 -9.19 -3.50
C ALA A 225 2.91 -10.19 -4.67
N PHE A 226 2.73 -9.73 -5.92
CA PHE A 226 2.86 -10.58 -7.10
C PHE A 226 4.28 -11.14 -7.26
N HIS A 227 5.30 -10.33 -7.02
CA HIS A 227 6.69 -10.78 -7.03
C HIS A 227 6.94 -11.87 -5.97
N ALA A 228 6.42 -11.72 -4.75
CA ALA A 228 6.57 -12.66 -3.65
C ALA A 228 5.94 -14.03 -3.94
N ILE A 229 4.86 -14.08 -4.73
CA ILE A 229 4.26 -15.34 -5.19
C ILE A 229 4.90 -15.89 -6.47
N GLY A 230 5.96 -15.25 -6.99
CA GLY A 230 6.71 -15.69 -8.18
C GLY A 230 5.96 -15.51 -9.50
N ARG A 231 5.06 -14.51 -9.60
CA ARG A 231 4.27 -14.22 -10.80
C ARG A 231 4.43 -12.76 -11.23
N ALA A 232 4.26 -12.52 -12.53
CA ALA A 232 3.98 -11.16 -13.00
C ALA A 232 2.51 -10.83 -12.72
N ASP A 233 2.24 -9.56 -12.43
CA ASP A 233 0.87 -9.07 -12.28
C ASP A 233 0.17 -9.05 -13.65
N PRO A 234 -1.03 -9.59 -13.77
CA PRO A 234 -1.75 -9.63 -15.05
C PRO A 234 -2.41 -8.29 -15.45
N VAL A 235 -2.41 -7.25 -14.60
CA VAL A 235 -2.89 -5.92 -15.02
C VAL A 235 -1.91 -5.24 -15.98
N GLU A 236 -2.42 -4.34 -16.80
CA GLU A 236 -1.56 -3.51 -17.63
C GLU A 236 -0.98 -2.35 -16.83
N TYR A 237 0.33 -2.17 -16.96
CA TYR A 237 1.08 -1.02 -16.46
C TYR A 237 1.44 -0.07 -17.59
N ILE A 238 1.69 1.20 -17.26
CA ILE A 238 2.20 2.19 -18.24
C ILE A 238 3.56 1.74 -18.73
N GLU A 239 4.45 1.35 -17.80
CA GLU A 239 5.78 0.82 -18.08
C GLU A 239 5.80 -0.73 -18.07
N PRO A 240 6.77 -1.37 -18.75
CA PRO A 240 6.91 -2.83 -18.71
C PRO A 240 7.10 -3.39 -17.30
N TRP A 241 6.61 -4.61 -17.05
CA TRP A 241 6.66 -5.28 -15.74
C TRP A 241 8.02 -5.24 -15.04
N ASN A 242 9.11 -5.47 -15.77
CA ASN A 242 10.46 -5.44 -15.20
C ASN A 242 10.85 -4.04 -14.69
N MET A 243 10.35 -2.98 -15.31
CA MET A 243 10.62 -1.60 -14.89
C MET A 243 9.83 -1.26 -13.64
N VAL A 244 8.52 -1.54 -13.61
CA VAL A 244 7.68 -1.28 -12.43
C VAL A 244 8.13 -2.13 -11.23
N LEU A 245 8.53 -3.38 -11.45
CA LEU A 245 9.09 -4.24 -10.40
C LEU A 245 10.40 -3.66 -9.83
N THR A 246 11.30 -3.18 -10.69
CA THR A 246 12.54 -2.54 -10.25
C THR A 246 12.23 -1.30 -9.41
N GLY A 247 11.28 -0.47 -9.85
CA GLY A 247 10.80 0.70 -9.10
C GLY A 247 10.24 0.33 -7.74
N ALA A 248 9.36 -0.67 -7.68
CA ALA A 248 8.75 -1.13 -6.43
C ALA A 248 9.79 -1.69 -5.44
N LEU A 249 10.75 -2.49 -5.92
CA LEU A 249 11.85 -2.99 -5.09
C LEU A 249 12.76 -1.87 -4.58
N LYS A 250 13.00 -0.83 -5.40
CA LYS A 250 13.75 0.36 -4.99
C LYS A 250 12.98 1.15 -3.90
N ALA A 251 11.67 1.33 -4.06
CA ALA A 251 10.83 1.99 -3.06
C ALA A 251 10.81 1.22 -1.73
N GLN A 252 10.66 -0.10 -1.77
CA GLN A 252 10.73 -0.95 -0.58
C GLN A 252 12.09 -0.84 0.13
N LEU A 253 13.21 -0.92 -0.61
CA LEU A 253 14.54 -0.80 -0.03
C LEU A 253 14.74 0.58 0.60
N ARG A 254 14.28 1.65 -0.07
CA ARG A 254 14.35 3.02 0.46
C ARG A 254 13.62 3.11 1.80
N PHE A 255 12.40 2.61 1.87
CA PHE A 255 11.62 2.58 3.11
C PHE A 255 12.34 1.81 4.22
N GLN A 256 12.83 0.59 3.93
CA GLN A 256 13.56 -0.23 4.90
C GLN A 256 14.81 0.48 5.44
N VAL A 257 15.58 1.14 4.56
CA VAL A 257 16.78 1.84 4.98
C VAL A 257 16.44 3.10 5.75
N MET A 258 15.58 3.97 5.21
CA MET A 258 15.35 5.31 5.77
C MET A 258 14.42 5.33 6.99
N LYS A 259 13.49 4.35 7.12
CA LYS A 259 12.49 4.31 8.21
C LYS A 259 12.71 3.16 9.19
N GLU A 260 13.24 2.03 8.73
CA GLU A 260 13.49 0.85 9.57
C GLU A 260 14.98 0.67 9.94
N ASN A 261 15.83 1.63 9.60
CA ASN A 261 17.29 1.63 9.89
C ASN A 261 18.03 0.42 9.29
N ALA A 262 17.56 -0.12 8.15
CA ALA A 262 18.28 -1.13 7.41
C ALA A 262 19.52 -0.54 6.72
N THR A 263 20.31 -1.39 6.10
CA THR A 263 21.52 -0.98 5.34
C THR A 263 21.47 -1.66 3.97
N GLU A 264 21.67 -0.90 2.89
CA GLU A 264 21.81 -1.48 1.56
C GLU A 264 23.08 -2.33 1.44
N ARG A 265 23.13 -3.25 0.49
CA ARG A 265 24.31 -4.09 0.27
C ARG A 265 25.49 -3.25 -0.22
N PRO A 266 26.73 -3.51 0.24
CA PRO A 266 27.91 -2.78 -0.23
C PRO A 266 28.12 -2.99 -1.73
N PHE A 267 28.61 -1.97 -2.42
CA PHE A 267 28.94 -1.96 -3.85
C PHE A 267 27.73 -2.12 -4.79
N THR A 268 26.51 -1.95 -4.32
CA THR A 268 25.30 -2.03 -5.15
C THR A 268 24.63 -0.70 -5.38
N GLY A 269 24.98 0.30 -4.58
CA GLY A 269 24.36 1.62 -4.62
C GLY A 269 24.84 2.45 -5.81
N GLU A 270 23.92 3.19 -6.43
CA GLU A 270 24.12 4.04 -7.61
C GLU A 270 25.26 5.05 -7.39
N PHE A 271 25.35 5.63 -6.20
CA PHE A 271 26.27 6.71 -5.90
C PHE A 271 27.59 6.27 -5.24
N ASP A 272 27.86 4.95 -5.09
CA ASP A 272 29.16 4.49 -4.55
C ASP A 272 30.33 5.00 -5.40
N LYS A 273 30.27 4.86 -6.71
CA LYS A 273 31.32 5.29 -7.66
C LYS A 273 30.91 6.48 -8.53
N HIS A 274 29.96 7.27 -8.10
CA HIS A 274 29.49 8.46 -8.79
C HIS A 274 30.26 9.68 -8.28
N PHE A 275 30.98 10.42 -9.17
CA PHE A 275 31.83 11.56 -8.81
C PHE A 275 31.56 12.78 -9.72
N GLU A 276 30.37 12.90 -10.24
CA GLU A 276 29.95 14.08 -11.02
C GLU A 276 29.75 15.28 -10.10
N ASP A 277 29.97 16.50 -10.64
CA ASP A 277 29.79 17.74 -9.88
C ASP A 277 28.33 18.03 -9.63
N GLY A 278 27.96 18.22 -8.34
CA GLY A 278 26.61 18.49 -7.96
C GLY A 278 26.35 18.31 -6.46
N LYS A 279 25.08 18.17 -6.12
CA LYS A 279 24.58 18.04 -4.77
C LYS A 279 23.91 16.70 -4.56
N TYR A 280 24.08 16.16 -3.38
CA TYR A 280 23.39 14.95 -2.91
C TYR A 280 22.31 15.34 -1.90
N ASN A 281 21.08 15.22 -2.31
CA ASN A 281 19.91 15.61 -1.55
C ASN A 281 19.31 14.39 -0.82
N CYS A 282 18.60 14.63 0.29
CA CYS A 282 17.84 13.60 0.97
C CYS A 282 16.73 13.09 0.05
N ALA A 283 16.69 11.78 -0.19
CA ALA A 283 15.71 11.17 -1.07
C ALA A 283 14.26 11.27 -0.56
N ASP A 284 14.07 11.64 0.70
CA ASP A 284 12.78 11.72 1.36
C ASP A 284 12.19 13.15 1.36
N CYS A 285 13.01 14.16 1.69
CA CYS A 285 12.55 15.54 1.82
C CYS A 285 13.22 16.54 0.87
N GLY A 286 14.16 16.09 0.03
CA GLY A 286 14.87 16.94 -0.93
C GLY A 286 15.92 17.88 -0.34
N ARG A 287 16.15 17.89 0.99
CA ARG A 287 17.17 18.74 1.62
C ARG A 287 18.56 18.35 1.13
N THR A 288 19.40 19.32 0.76
CA THR A 288 20.80 19.08 0.42
C THR A 288 21.56 18.59 1.67
N LEU A 289 22.23 17.45 1.54
CA LEU A 289 23.00 16.81 2.62
C LEU A 289 24.50 16.93 2.41
N PHE A 290 24.96 16.67 1.17
CA PHE A 290 26.38 16.65 0.82
C PHE A 290 26.60 17.29 -0.54
N GLU A 291 27.88 17.69 -0.78
CA GLU A 291 28.33 18.20 -2.08
C GLU A 291 29.42 17.30 -2.65
N SER A 292 29.55 17.28 -3.99
CA SER A 292 30.54 16.46 -4.71
C SER A 292 31.99 16.73 -4.28
N ASN A 293 32.30 17.97 -3.88
CA ASN A 293 33.64 18.38 -3.43
C ASN A 293 34.09 17.68 -2.12
N SER A 294 33.14 17.21 -1.28
CA SER A 294 33.42 16.46 -0.06
C SER A 294 33.40 14.93 -0.29
N LYS A 295 33.02 14.45 -1.48
CA LYS A 295 32.91 13.03 -1.78
C LYS A 295 34.24 12.41 -2.12
N PHE A 296 34.50 11.21 -1.59
CA PHE A 296 35.73 10.46 -1.86
C PHE A 296 35.48 8.95 -1.91
N ASP A 297 36.38 8.23 -2.57
CA ASP A 297 36.36 6.77 -2.60
C ASP A 297 37.04 6.17 -1.36
N SER A 298 36.27 5.70 -0.42
CA SER A 298 36.78 5.02 0.78
C SER A 298 36.99 3.51 0.58
N GLY A 299 36.50 2.93 -0.53
CA GLY A 299 36.55 1.50 -0.79
C GLY A 299 35.62 0.66 0.09
N CYS A 300 34.72 1.28 0.87
CA CYS A 300 33.81 0.56 1.79
C CYS A 300 32.55 0.00 1.07
N GLY A 301 32.26 0.48 -0.13
CA GLY A 301 31.11 0.04 -0.92
C GLY A 301 29.84 0.89 -0.75
N TRP A 302 29.97 2.03 -0.08
CA TRP A 302 28.93 3.05 0.07
C TRP A 302 29.48 4.45 -0.21
N PRO A 303 28.65 5.40 -0.69
CA PRO A 303 29.01 6.80 -0.80
C PRO A 303 29.65 7.32 0.48
N SER A 304 30.82 7.92 0.36
CA SER A 304 31.58 8.46 1.49
C SER A 304 31.89 9.93 1.30
N PHE A 305 31.64 10.73 2.34
CA PHE A 305 31.85 12.17 2.35
C PHE A 305 32.70 12.57 3.55
N SER A 306 33.59 13.57 3.35
CA SER A 306 34.45 14.08 4.40
C SER A 306 33.81 15.21 5.22
N ASP A 307 32.77 15.83 4.67
CA ASP A 307 32.05 16.94 5.32
C ASP A 307 30.62 16.99 4.82
N GLU A 308 29.72 17.53 5.66
CA GLU A 308 28.36 17.84 5.27
C GLU A 308 28.27 19.17 4.51
N SER A 309 27.19 19.39 3.73
CA SER A 309 26.96 20.69 3.10
C SER A 309 26.73 21.77 4.17
N SER A 310 27.14 23.00 3.88
CA SER A 310 26.96 24.14 4.79
C SER A 310 25.48 24.40 5.18
N ASP A 311 24.56 23.97 4.32
CA ASP A 311 23.12 24.10 4.50
C ASP A 311 22.51 22.83 5.14
N ALA A 312 23.30 21.76 5.27
CA ALA A 312 22.85 20.53 5.90
C ALA A 312 22.88 20.69 7.43
N GLN A 313 21.80 20.25 8.06
CA GLN A 313 21.78 19.98 9.48
C GLN A 313 21.60 18.47 9.64
N ILE A 314 22.70 17.76 9.79
CA ILE A 314 22.70 16.32 10.00
C ILE A 314 22.63 16.04 11.50
N LEU A 315 21.66 15.22 11.90
CA LEU A 315 21.58 14.75 13.28
C LEU A 315 22.55 13.58 13.47
N GLN A 316 23.26 13.62 14.59
CA GLN A 316 24.16 12.54 15.02
C GLN A 316 23.58 11.91 16.29
N VAL A 317 23.25 10.63 16.20
CA VAL A 317 22.61 9.89 17.30
C VAL A 317 23.48 8.69 17.66
N GLU A 318 23.62 8.40 18.95
CA GLU A 318 24.34 7.20 19.37
C GLU A 318 23.56 5.93 18.99
N ASP A 319 24.19 5.04 18.23
CA ASP A 319 23.66 3.73 17.85
C ASP A 319 24.39 2.62 18.59
N LEU A 320 23.66 1.90 19.42
CA LEU A 320 24.14 0.75 20.19
C LEU A 320 23.63 -0.59 19.64
N SER A 321 23.03 -0.59 18.47
CA SER A 321 22.53 -1.79 17.83
C SER A 321 23.64 -2.78 17.47
N HIS A 322 23.29 -4.04 17.30
CA HIS A 322 24.21 -5.13 16.92
C HIS A 322 25.44 -5.30 17.84
N GLY A 323 25.39 -4.78 19.08
CA GLY A 323 26.49 -4.84 20.03
C GLY A 323 27.71 -3.95 19.70
N MET A 324 27.52 -2.99 18.79
CA MET A 324 28.52 -1.99 18.40
C MET A 324 28.13 -0.62 18.93
N ARG A 325 29.13 0.24 19.10
CA ARG A 325 28.91 1.65 19.41
C ARG A 325 29.29 2.47 18.19
N ARG A 326 28.31 3.06 17.55
CA ARG A 326 28.43 3.86 16.32
C ARG A 326 27.74 5.20 16.49
N ILE A 327 27.93 6.11 15.55
CA ILE A 327 27.19 7.36 15.43
C ILE A 327 26.31 7.23 14.17
N GLU A 328 25.01 7.10 14.39
CA GLU A 328 24.02 7.14 13.32
C GLU A 328 23.90 8.55 12.77
N VAL A 329 23.75 8.66 11.46
CA VAL A 329 23.52 9.90 10.71
C VAL A 329 22.08 9.93 10.22
N ARG A 330 21.36 10.99 10.59
CA ARG A 330 19.95 11.19 10.22
C ARG A 330 19.72 12.58 9.58
N CYS A 331 18.76 12.67 8.70
CA CYS A 331 18.30 13.95 8.16
C CYS A 331 17.60 14.77 9.25
N SER A 332 17.97 16.04 9.46
CA SER A 332 17.35 16.89 10.49
C SER A 332 15.92 17.33 10.15
N GLU A 333 15.56 17.32 8.86
CA GLU A 333 14.24 17.76 8.41
C GLU A 333 13.18 16.67 8.56
N CYS A 334 13.48 15.45 8.10
CA CYS A 334 12.52 14.35 8.04
C CYS A 334 12.85 13.18 8.98
N ASP A 335 13.93 13.30 9.78
CA ASP A 335 14.43 12.29 10.74
C ASP A 335 14.76 10.92 10.11
N SER A 336 14.93 10.86 8.78
CA SER A 336 15.26 9.62 8.09
C SER A 336 16.68 9.17 8.36
N HIS A 337 16.87 7.85 8.56
CA HIS A 337 18.20 7.24 8.65
C HIS A 337 18.94 7.41 7.31
N LEU A 338 20.21 7.79 7.37
CA LEU A 338 21.05 7.97 6.19
C LEU A 338 22.24 6.99 6.17
N GLY A 339 22.81 6.70 7.31
CA GLY A 339 24.01 5.89 7.47
C GLY A 339 24.71 6.13 8.80
N HIS A 340 26.05 6.10 8.79
CA HIS A 340 26.85 6.26 10.01
C HIS A 340 28.06 7.16 9.78
N LEU A 341 28.49 7.85 10.84
CA LEU A 341 29.71 8.64 10.90
C LEU A 341 30.81 7.83 11.59
N PHE A 342 31.97 7.76 10.95
CA PHE A 342 33.18 7.16 11.45
C PHE A 342 34.28 8.22 11.63
N HIS A 343 35.01 8.17 12.73
CA HIS A 343 36.19 9.00 12.97
C HIS A 343 37.44 8.18 12.63
N GLU A 344 38.05 8.47 11.52
CA GLU A 344 39.27 7.82 11.05
C GLU A 344 40.49 8.73 11.30
N SER A 345 41.69 8.20 11.15
CA SER A 345 42.95 9.00 11.31
C SER A 345 43.08 10.12 10.27
N SER A 346 42.39 9.99 9.14
CA SER A 346 42.29 10.97 8.04
C SER A 346 41.21 12.04 8.24
N GLY A 347 40.35 11.90 9.24
CA GLY A 347 39.20 12.79 9.49
C GLY A 347 37.86 12.05 9.57
N PRO A 348 36.77 12.80 9.62
CA PRO A 348 35.43 12.21 9.62
C PRO A 348 35.11 11.55 8.27
N ARG A 349 34.40 10.43 8.31
CA ARG A 349 33.83 9.77 7.14
C ARG A 349 32.33 9.50 7.38
N TYR A 350 31.49 10.25 6.67
CA TYR A 350 30.09 9.98 6.56
C TYR A 350 29.90 8.84 5.55
N CYS A 351 29.50 7.66 6.02
CA CYS A 351 29.22 6.47 5.20
C CYS A 351 27.71 6.38 5.02
N ILE A 352 27.22 6.73 3.83
CA ILE A 352 25.81 6.97 3.58
C ILE A 352 25.27 5.90 2.64
N ASN A 353 24.05 5.38 2.91
CA ASN A 353 23.37 4.50 1.99
C ASN A 353 23.02 5.26 0.70
N SER A 354 23.37 4.72 -0.44
CA SER A 354 23.12 5.35 -1.73
C SER A 354 21.64 5.60 -1.98
N ILE A 355 20.79 4.66 -1.55
CA ILE A 355 19.33 4.74 -1.69
C ILE A 355 18.69 5.93 -0.94
N CYS A 356 19.41 6.50 0.06
CA CYS A 356 18.98 7.66 0.81
C CYS A 356 19.25 9.00 0.10
N LEU A 357 19.90 8.95 -1.06
CA LEU A 357 20.37 10.13 -1.77
C LEU A 357 19.66 10.27 -3.14
N GLU A 358 19.46 11.52 -3.54
CA GLU A 358 19.14 11.93 -4.91
C GLU A 358 20.20 12.91 -5.36
N PHE A 359 20.66 12.79 -6.62
CA PHE A 359 21.69 13.65 -7.15
C PHE A 359 21.06 14.78 -7.98
N GLU A 360 21.50 15.99 -7.71
CA GLU A 360 21.21 17.18 -8.50
C GLU A 360 22.50 17.68 -9.15
N GLU A 361 22.54 17.65 -10.48
CA GLU A 361 23.71 18.09 -11.26
C GLU A 361 23.98 19.57 -11.01
N GLY A 362 25.25 19.92 -10.83
CA GLY A 362 25.70 21.31 -10.70
C GLY A 362 25.38 22.10 -11.97
N LYS A 363 24.71 23.24 -11.84
CA LYS A 363 24.52 24.15 -12.97
C LYS A 363 25.87 24.79 -13.29
N GLU A 364 26.36 24.63 -14.55
CA GLU A 364 27.51 25.37 -15.08
C GLU A 364 27.31 26.89 -14.98
#